data_a35656d90ebfa90eaf771300cecfa3d6
#
_entry.id   a35656d90ebfa90eaf771300cecfa3d6
#
_cell.length_a   1.000
_cell.length_b   1.000
_cell.length_c   1.000
_cell.angle_alpha   90.00
_cell.angle_beta   90.00
_cell.angle_gamma   90.00
#
_symmetry.space_group_name_H-M   'P 1'
#
loop_
_entity.id
_entity.type
_entity.pdbx_description
1 polymer ?
#
loop_
_entity_poly.entity_id
_entity_poly.type
_entity_poly.pdbx_seq_one_letter_code
_entity_poly.pdbx_strand_id
1 'polypeptide(L)'
;TLSSSSAASDVYKRQIYMSLCVLFIANAYGVPLTWEQQLGMVAIMLVTSKGAAAVSGGSFVVFAATVTAIGVLPVEGLALLFGVYRFMSMAIATCNTIGNSVATVVVAKWAGEFSEQTAKEEYERVLGRRAAPAV
;
A
#
# COMPACT_ATOMS: atom_id res chain seq x y z
N THR A 1 8.16 -17.48 7.57
CA THR A 1 6.73 -17.66 7.19
C THR A 1 5.88 -16.41 7.40
N LEU A 2 6.14 -15.59 8.44
CA LEU A 2 5.42 -14.32 8.66
C LEU A 2 5.72 -13.25 7.59
N SER A 3 6.92 -13.24 7.02
CA SER A 3 7.29 -12.30 5.95
C SER A 3 6.55 -12.57 4.64
N SER A 4 6.17 -13.80 4.36
CA SER A 4 5.44 -14.15 3.13
C SER A 4 3.97 -13.73 3.18
N SER A 5 3.32 -13.77 4.36
CA SER A 5 1.92 -13.36 4.50
C SER A 5 1.74 -11.85 4.46
N SER A 6 2.67 -11.08 5.02
CA SER A 6 2.64 -9.61 4.92
C SER A 6 2.89 -9.14 3.49
N ALA A 7 3.85 -9.76 2.79
CA ALA A 7 4.11 -9.47 1.39
C ALA A 7 2.89 -9.78 0.50
N ALA A 8 2.18 -10.88 0.74
CA ALA A 8 0.95 -11.21 0.02
C ALA A 8 -0.14 -10.16 0.28
N SER A 9 -0.35 -9.76 1.54
CA SER A 9 -1.34 -8.72 1.89
C SER A 9 -1.05 -7.39 1.19
N ASP A 10 0.21 -6.98 1.10
CA ASP A 10 0.60 -5.73 0.44
C ASP A 10 0.39 -5.79 -1.08
N VAL A 11 0.57 -6.95 -1.69
CA VAL A 11 0.27 -7.16 -3.12
C VAL A 11 -1.22 -6.95 -3.41
N TYR A 12 -2.12 -7.52 -2.60
CA TYR A 12 -3.58 -7.36 -2.81
C TYR A 12 -4.05 -5.91 -2.62
N LYS A 13 -3.58 -5.25 -1.57
CA LYS A 13 -3.91 -3.84 -1.32
C LYS A 13 -3.48 -2.95 -2.48
N ARG A 14 -2.27 -3.17 -2.99
CA ARG A 14 -1.72 -2.45 -4.13
C ARG A 14 -2.52 -2.71 -5.41
N GLN A 15 -2.95 -3.94 -5.62
CA GLN A 15 -3.74 -4.33 -6.78
C GLN A 15 -5.09 -3.61 -6.81
N ILE A 16 -5.80 -3.58 -5.69
CA ILE A 16 -7.08 -2.86 -5.57
C ILE A 16 -6.88 -1.37 -5.88
N TYR A 17 -5.86 -0.77 -5.29
CA TYR A 17 -5.53 0.64 -5.54
C TYR A 17 -5.27 0.92 -7.02
N MET A 18 -4.41 0.13 -7.67
CA MET A 18 -4.07 0.29 -9.07
C MET A 18 -5.29 0.12 -9.98
N SER A 19 -6.15 -0.86 -9.70
CA SER A 19 -7.38 -1.09 -10.47
C SER A 19 -8.35 0.08 -10.36
N LEU A 20 -8.52 0.66 -9.16
CA LEU A 20 -9.34 1.85 -8.96
C LEU A 20 -8.76 3.07 -9.69
N CYS A 21 -7.44 3.24 -9.71
CA CYS A 21 -6.79 4.31 -10.47
C CYS A 21 -7.04 4.20 -11.97
N VAL A 22 -6.99 3.00 -12.54
CA VAL A 22 -7.33 2.76 -13.94
C VAL A 22 -8.75 3.18 -14.24
N LEU A 23 -9.71 2.72 -13.46
CA LEU A 23 -11.11 3.05 -13.61
C LEU A 23 -11.37 4.55 -13.45
N PHE A 24 -10.68 5.18 -12.52
CA PHE A 24 -10.79 6.63 -12.31
C PHE A 24 -10.28 7.41 -13.52
N ILE A 25 -9.09 7.08 -14.06
CA ILE A 25 -8.56 7.74 -15.28
C ILE A 25 -9.51 7.51 -16.45
N ALA A 26 -9.96 6.28 -16.67
CA ALA A 26 -10.88 5.96 -17.76
C ALA A 26 -12.16 6.79 -17.69
N ASN A 27 -12.77 6.89 -16.50
CA ASN A 27 -13.97 7.71 -16.31
C ASN A 27 -13.69 9.21 -16.47
N ALA A 28 -12.57 9.71 -15.93
CA ALA A 28 -12.22 11.13 -16.00
C ALA A 28 -11.99 11.60 -17.45
N TYR A 29 -11.47 10.73 -18.30
CA TYR A 29 -11.19 11.03 -19.71
C TYR A 29 -12.25 10.50 -20.67
N GLY A 30 -13.33 9.89 -20.16
CA GLY A 30 -14.41 9.37 -20.98
C GLY A 30 -14.00 8.21 -21.89
N VAL A 31 -12.97 7.45 -21.51
CA VAL A 31 -12.47 6.28 -22.26
C VAL A 31 -13.30 5.06 -21.86
N PRO A 32 -14.15 4.52 -22.76
CA PRO A 32 -14.93 3.32 -22.46
C PRO A 32 -13.99 2.10 -22.42
N LEU A 33 -13.84 1.50 -21.24
CA LEU A 33 -13.08 0.26 -21.07
C LEU A 33 -14.00 -0.94 -21.23
N THR A 34 -13.71 -1.82 -22.17
CA THR A 34 -14.38 -3.11 -22.28
C THR A 34 -13.97 -4.03 -21.13
N TRP A 35 -14.81 -5.01 -20.82
CA TRP A 35 -14.50 -6.02 -19.78
C TRP A 35 -13.19 -6.76 -20.07
N GLU A 36 -12.92 -7.06 -21.32
CA GLU A 36 -11.68 -7.74 -21.74
C GLU A 36 -10.45 -6.87 -21.46
N GLN A 37 -10.52 -5.58 -21.74
CA GLN A 37 -9.46 -4.62 -21.44
C GLN A 37 -9.23 -4.49 -19.93
N GLN A 38 -10.31 -4.41 -19.14
CA GLN A 38 -10.20 -4.34 -17.69
C GLN A 38 -9.54 -5.58 -17.10
N LEU A 39 -9.95 -6.77 -17.52
CA LEU A 39 -9.36 -8.04 -17.08
C LEU A 39 -7.91 -8.16 -17.55
N GLY A 40 -7.59 -7.76 -18.77
CA GLY A 40 -6.22 -7.75 -19.28
C GLY A 40 -5.31 -6.83 -18.46
N MET A 41 -5.77 -5.62 -18.13
CA MET A 41 -5.03 -4.69 -17.27
C MET A 41 -4.79 -5.26 -15.88
N VAL A 42 -5.81 -5.85 -15.27
CA VAL A 42 -5.67 -6.50 -13.95
C VAL A 42 -4.66 -7.63 -14.00
N ALA A 43 -4.70 -8.47 -15.05
CA ALA A 43 -3.76 -9.58 -15.21
C ALA A 43 -2.30 -9.08 -15.35
N ILE A 44 -2.06 -8.07 -16.19
CA ILE A 44 -0.74 -7.45 -16.34
C ILE A 44 -0.26 -6.85 -15.03
N MET A 45 -1.14 -6.13 -14.31
CA MET A 45 -0.81 -5.53 -13.02
C MET A 45 -0.51 -6.59 -11.95
N LEU A 46 -1.16 -7.75 -11.96
CA LEU A 46 -0.86 -8.86 -11.06
C LEU A 46 0.58 -9.38 -11.27
N VAL A 47 1.03 -9.45 -12.51
CA VAL A 47 2.40 -9.88 -12.82
C VAL A 47 3.41 -8.80 -12.47
N THR A 48 3.17 -7.56 -12.89
CA THR A 48 4.09 -6.45 -12.69
C THR A 48 4.18 -5.99 -11.23
N SER A 49 3.10 -6.13 -10.45
CA SER A 49 3.09 -5.76 -9.04
C SER A 49 4.04 -6.60 -8.18
N LYS A 50 4.35 -7.83 -8.61
CA LYS A 50 5.32 -8.69 -7.92
C LYS A 50 6.76 -8.20 -8.06
N GLY A 51 7.06 -7.48 -9.13
CA GLY A 51 8.39 -6.90 -9.39
C GLY A 51 8.59 -5.51 -8.77
N ALA A 52 7.54 -4.90 -8.23
CA ALA A 52 7.65 -3.60 -7.59
C ALA A 52 8.37 -3.75 -6.25
N ALA A 53 9.62 -3.29 -6.20
CA ALA A 53 10.39 -3.25 -4.96
C ALA A 53 9.64 -2.46 -3.89
N ALA A 54 9.86 -2.80 -2.62
CA ALA A 54 9.27 -2.14 -1.45
C ALA A 54 9.82 -0.71 -1.22
N VAL A 55 10.05 0.02 -2.31
CA VAL A 55 10.54 1.41 -2.29
C VAL A 55 9.36 2.35 -2.32
N SER A 56 9.43 3.41 -1.53
CA SER A 56 8.43 4.48 -1.53
C SER A 56 8.29 5.07 -2.94
N GLY A 57 7.08 4.98 -3.52
CA GLY A 57 6.84 5.42 -4.91
C GLY A 57 6.98 4.34 -5.98
N GLY A 58 7.60 3.20 -5.70
CA GLY A 58 7.79 2.12 -6.67
C GLY A 58 6.49 1.60 -7.29
N SER A 59 5.41 1.59 -6.51
CA SER A 59 4.08 1.21 -7.01
C SER A 59 3.57 2.16 -8.08
N PHE A 60 3.81 3.46 -7.94
CA PHE A 60 3.38 4.45 -8.93
C PHE A 60 4.19 4.33 -10.22
N VAL A 61 5.50 4.08 -10.12
CA VAL A 61 6.35 3.88 -11.30
C VAL A 61 5.91 2.65 -12.10
N VAL A 62 5.65 1.53 -11.42
CA VAL A 62 5.13 0.31 -12.08
C VAL A 62 3.76 0.55 -12.69
N PHE A 63 2.88 1.28 -12.01
CA PHE A 63 1.57 1.66 -12.53
C PHE A 63 1.71 2.53 -13.79
N ALA A 64 2.53 3.58 -13.74
CA ALA A 64 2.78 4.46 -14.88
C ALA A 64 3.34 3.69 -16.08
N ALA A 65 4.34 2.83 -15.85
CA ALA A 65 4.92 1.99 -16.90
C ALA A 65 3.87 1.04 -17.50
N THR A 66 3.00 0.46 -16.68
CA THR A 66 1.94 -0.45 -17.14
C THR A 66 0.91 0.30 -17.98
N VAL A 67 0.43 1.46 -17.53
CA VAL A 67 -0.53 2.30 -18.27
C VAL A 67 0.05 2.73 -19.62
N THR A 68 1.32 3.15 -19.64
CA THR A 68 2.02 3.55 -20.86
C THR A 68 2.19 2.37 -21.83
N ALA A 69 2.54 1.19 -21.33
CA ALA A 69 2.76 -0.01 -22.14
C ALA A 69 1.45 -0.51 -22.79
N ILE A 70 0.33 -0.40 -22.11
CA ILE A 70 -0.98 -0.81 -22.60
C ILE A 70 -1.52 0.19 -23.66
N GLY A 71 -1.22 1.49 -23.51
CA GLY A 71 -1.55 2.54 -24.50
C GLY A 71 -3.05 2.83 -24.65
N VAL A 72 -3.92 2.29 -23.80
CA VAL A 72 -5.38 2.51 -23.85
C VAL A 72 -5.78 3.78 -23.11
N LEU A 73 -5.04 4.13 -22.06
CA LEU A 73 -5.33 5.28 -21.22
C LEU A 73 -4.39 6.44 -21.55
N PRO A 74 -4.87 7.70 -21.50
CA PRO A 74 -4.04 8.86 -21.71
C PRO A 74 -3.04 9.01 -20.56
N VAL A 75 -1.75 9.18 -20.91
CA VAL A 75 -0.66 9.36 -19.93
C VAL A 75 -0.80 10.65 -19.10
N GLU A 76 -1.54 11.61 -19.62
CA GLU A 76 -1.86 12.86 -18.90
C GLU A 76 -2.67 12.60 -17.64
N GLY A 77 -3.47 11.53 -17.61
CA GLY A 77 -4.21 11.08 -16.43
C GLY A 77 -3.31 10.68 -15.27
N LEU A 78 -2.05 10.29 -15.55
CA LEU A 78 -1.06 9.99 -14.52
C LEU A 78 -0.67 11.24 -13.73
N ALA A 79 -0.62 12.40 -14.37
CA ALA A 79 -0.30 13.66 -13.70
C ALA A 79 -1.37 14.03 -12.66
N LEU A 80 -2.65 13.79 -13.00
CA LEU A 80 -3.77 14.01 -12.08
C LEU A 80 -3.67 13.12 -10.85
N LEU A 81 -3.34 11.84 -11.05
CA LEU A 81 -3.15 10.89 -9.95
C LEU A 81 -1.92 11.23 -9.10
N PHE A 82 -0.84 11.66 -9.74
CA PHE A 82 0.41 11.98 -9.04
C PHE A 82 0.22 13.09 -8.01
N GLY A 83 -0.61 14.08 -8.30
CA GLY A 83 -0.94 15.16 -7.36
C GLY A 83 -1.58 14.65 -6.06
N VAL A 84 -2.43 13.64 -6.15
CA VAL A 84 -3.14 13.06 -4.98
C VAL A 84 -2.37 11.89 -4.38
N TYR A 85 -1.53 11.21 -5.16
CA TYR A 85 -0.80 10.00 -4.76
C TYR A 85 -0.02 10.17 -3.46
N ARG A 86 0.63 11.32 -3.28
CA ARG A 86 1.43 11.58 -2.08
C ARG A 86 0.60 11.53 -0.80
N PHE A 87 -0.55 12.18 -0.79
CA PHE A 87 -1.46 12.19 0.35
C PHE A 87 -2.06 10.80 0.60
N MET A 88 -2.48 10.11 -0.45
CA MET A 88 -2.99 8.74 -0.35
C MET A 88 -1.92 7.78 0.17
N SER A 89 -0.69 7.90 -0.30
CA SER A 89 0.44 7.08 0.16
C SER A 89 0.71 7.27 1.66
N MET A 90 0.65 8.49 2.15
CA MET A 90 0.80 8.79 3.59
C MET A 90 -0.34 8.18 4.42
N ALA A 91 -1.59 8.31 3.97
CA ALA A 91 -2.74 7.72 4.65
C ALA A 91 -2.65 6.20 4.69
N ILE A 92 -2.30 5.56 3.57
CA ILE A 92 -2.13 4.10 3.48
C ILE A 92 -0.98 3.63 4.39
N ALA A 93 0.14 4.35 4.41
CA ALA A 93 1.28 4.01 5.28
C ALA A 93 0.88 4.08 6.77
N THR A 94 0.15 5.11 7.17
CA THR A 94 -0.36 5.25 8.54
C THR A 94 -1.29 4.11 8.92
N CYS A 95 -2.28 3.80 8.08
CA CYS A 95 -3.19 2.68 8.31
C CYS A 95 -2.46 1.33 8.38
N ASN A 96 -1.47 1.10 7.52
CA ASN A 96 -0.67 -0.11 7.53
C ASN A 96 0.15 -0.23 8.82
N THR A 97 0.78 0.85 9.27
CA THR A 97 1.57 0.86 10.51
C THR A 97 0.69 0.52 11.72
N ILE A 98 -0.47 1.17 11.84
CA ILE A 98 -1.42 0.89 12.91
C ILE A 98 -1.92 -0.55 12.84
N GLY A 99 -2.37 -0.99 11.66
CA GLY A 99 -2.89 -2.34 11.46
C GLY A 99 -1.88 -3.44 11.77
N ASN A 100 -0.64 -3.27 11.32
CA ASN A 100 0.43 -4.24 11.58
C ASN A 100 0.81 -4.26 13.08
N SER A 101 0.84 -3.10 13.75
CA SER A 101 1.11 -3.03 15.18
C SER A 101 0.03 -3.74 16.00
N VAL A 102 -1.24 -3.49 15.69
CA VAL A 102 -2.36 -4.17 16.35
C VAL A 102 -2.34 -5.67 16.08
N ALA A 103 -2.13 -6.08 14.82
CA ALA A 103 -2.06 -7.49 14.45
C ALA A 103 -0.93 -8.22 15.18
N THR A 104 0.23 -7.59 15.34
CA THR A 104 1.36 -8.17 16.08
C THR A 104 0.99 -8.45 17.54
N VAL A 105 0.34 -7.50 18.21
CA VAL A 105 -0.10 -7.68 19.61
C VAL A 105 -1.15 -8.77 19.72
N VAL A 106 -2.14 -8.81 18.81
CA VAL A 106 -3.19 -9.82 18.82
C VAL A 106 -2.62 -11.23 18.60
N VAL A 107 -1.71 -11.37 17.63
CA VAL A 107 -1.07 -12.68 17.35
C VAL A 107 -0.18 -13.12 18.51
N ALA A 108 0.59 -12.20 19.12
CA ALA A 108 1.42 -12.51 20.29
C ALA A 108 0.56 -12.97 21.49
N LYS A 109 -0.59 -12.33 21.71
CA LYS A 109 -1.56 -12.79 22.73
C LYS A 109 -2.13 -14.18 22.41
N TRP A 110 -2.47 -14.44 21.17
CA TRP A 110 -2.98 -15.74 20.73
C TRP A 110 -1.93 -16.85 20.86
N ALA A 111 -0.67 -16.53 20.57
CA ALA A 111 0.44 -17.47 20.73
C ALA A 111 0.86 -17.69 22.18
N GLY A 112 0.33 -16.93 23.13
CA GLY A 112 0.73 -17.00 24.55
C GLY A 112 2.11 -16.41 24.84
N GLU A 113 2.70 -15.67 23.90
CA GLU A 113 4.04 -15.07 24.01
C GLU A 113 3.98 -13.58 24.42
N PHE A 114 2.79 -13.03 24.66
CA PHE A 114 2.63 -11.63 25.07
C PHE A 114 2.78 -11.49 26.58
N SER A 115 3.84 -10.79 27.02
CA SER A 115 4.05 -10.41 28.42
C SER A 115 3.50 -9.01 28.68
N GLU A 116 2.46 -8.91 29.50
CA GLU A 116 1.87 -7.62 29.89
C GLU A 116 2.86 -6.77 30.71
N GLN A 117 3.73 -7.41 31.49
CA GLN A 117 4.72 -6.73 32.29
C GLN A 117 5.79 -6.06 31.41
N THR A 118 6.32 -6.79 30.44
CA THR A 118 7.30 -6.25 29.48
C THR A 118 6.68 -5.13 28.63
N ALA A 119 5.41 -5.28 28.23
CA ALA A 119 4.71 -4.25 27.47
C ALA A 119 4.53 -2.95 28.28
N LYS A 120 4.25 -3.08 29.58
CA LYS A 120 4.09 -1.94 30.49
C LYS A 120 5.42 -1.22 30.74
N GLU A 121 6.48 -1.97 31.01
CA GLU A 121 7.83 -1.43 31.19
C GLU A 121 8.30 -0.66 29.94
N GLU A 122 8.07 -1.23 28.76
CA GLU A 122 8.42 -0.59 27.50
C GLU A 122 7.59 0.69 27.24
N TYR A 123 6.30 0.66 27.55
CA TYR A 123 5.43 1.81 27.46
C TYR A 123 5.90 2.96 28.35
N GLU A 124 6.23 2.68 29.61
CA GLU A 124 6.77 3.67 30.54
C GLU A 124 8.13 4.20 30.10
N ARG A 125 8.98 3.34 29.54
CA ARG A 125 10.27 3.74 28.97
C ARG A 125 10.11 4.73 27.81
N VAL A 126 9.15 4.50 26.93
CA VAL A 126 8.87 5.39 25.80
C VAL A 126 8.28 6.72 26.27
N LEU A 127 7.39 6.71 27.27
CA LEU A 127 6.85 7.94 27.85
C LEU A 127 7.92 8.73 28.59
N GLY A 128 8.79 8.07 29.37
CA GLY A 128 9.92 8.70 30.05
C GLY A 128 10.91 9.37 29.10
N ARG A 129 11.18 8.75 27.94
CA ARG A 129 11.98 9.37 26.87
C ARG A 129 11.34 10.60 26.25
N ARG A 130 10.00 10.64 26.15
CA ARG A 130 9.27 11.83 25.65
C ARG A 130 9.23 12.97 26.64
N ALA A 131 9.32 12.68 27.93
CA ALA A 131 9.35 13.68 29.01
C ALA A 131 10.74 14.26 29.26
N ALA A 132 11.80 13.64 28.76
CA ALA A 132 13.16 14.17 28.87
C ALA A 132 13.32 15.36 27.92
N PRO A 133 13.75 16.55 28.39
CA PRO A 133 14.00 17.68 27.53
C PRO A 133 15.12 17.34 26.54
N ALA A 134 14.92 17.71 25.28
CA ALA A 134 15.98 17.63 24.28
C ALA A 134 17.14 18.53 24.72
N VAL A 135 18.28 17.90 25.05
CA VAL A 135 19.55 18.60 25.36
C VAL A 135 20.16 19.08 24.06
#